data_90dc2a1d43a3104ae8cd770864907f1c
#
_entry.id   90dc2a1d43a3104ae8cd770864907f1c
#
_cell.length_a   1.000
_cell.length_b   1.000
_cell.length_c   1.000
_cell.angle_alpha   90.00
_cell.angle_beta   90.00
_cell.angle_gamma   90.00
#
_symmetry.space_group_name_H-M   'P 1'
#
loop_
_entity.id
_entity.type
_entity.pdbx_description
1 polymer ?
#
loop_
_entity_poly.entity_id
_entity_poly.type
_entity_poly.pdbx_seq_one_letter_code
_entity_poly.pdbx_strand_id
1 'polypeptide(L)'
;MLQIIPGLEVNPTARAAIEIAAALGAAGARALVACAGGRMEGELQAKGGVFVPFPSRTKSPLAMALNVRRLARLIAAENADIVHVRSRALAWVAYGATRLTKTPFVTTFPSGYQGSNPTALRYNSGLARGDAVLADSNFTAALIAKLHFPAAGKIRVVHQGVDRQVFTPDAVAPARVQAARRHWKVAPHERIVLLAARTRPGSGHKILIEAAGLLSRSGLAGVKFILACDRDEDSALERGIDRAIAAEGLQGIMCRTGPCDMPAALLAASIVVVPATEARAFGDAAVQAQAMGTPVIAANLGAAPETVLAPPMVEESSRTGFLVPPGDAAALALAIATVLSLGATASGKLSSRAKKHVETCFSAEHMCAATLEAYADVRRGGER
;
A
#
# COMPACT_ATOMS: atom_id res chain seq x y z
N MET A 1 -17.61 -10.48 -14.93
CA MET A 1 -16.91 -9.26 -14.58
C MET A 1 -15.50 -9.29 -15.13
N LEU A 2 -14.98 -8.19 -15.69
CA LEU A 2 -13.67 -8.11 -16.34
C LEU A 2 -12.77 -7.08 -15.63
N GLN A 3 -11.70 -7.51 -14.97
CA GLN A 3 -10.65 -6.65 -14.45
C GLN A 3 -9.54 -6.46 -15.49
N ILE A 4 -9.00 -5.23 -15.60
CA ILE A 4 -7.89 -4.92 -16.51
C ILE A 4 -6.76 -4.31 -15.70
N ILE A 5 -5.61 -4.99 -15.71
CA ILE A 5 -4.40 -4.60 -14.98
C ILE A 5 -3.17 -4.67 -15.90
N PRO A 6 -2.06 -4.02 -15.56
CA PRO A 6 -0.84 -4.09 -16.39
C PRO A 6 -0.24 -5.47 -16.49
N GLY A 7 -0.30 -6.27 -15.43
CA GLY A 7 0.27 -7.62 -15.37
C GLY A 7 0.07 -8.24 -14.00
N LEU A 8 0.32 -9.55 -13.92
CA LEU A 8 0.24 -10.38 -12.71
C LEU A 8 1.65 -10.56 -12.08
N GLU A 9 2.38 -9.46 -11.93
CA GLU A 9 3.62 -9.44 -11.16
C GLU A 9 3.32 -9.33 -9.66
N VAL A 10 4.29 -9.67 -8.81
CA VAL A 10 4.14 -9.60 -7.35
C VAL A 10 4.08 -8.13 -6.92
N ASN A 11 2.88 -7.58 -6.87
CA ASN A 11 2.61 -6.21 -6.45
C ASN A 11 1.17 -6.07 -5.89
N PRO A 12 0.86 -4.98 -5.16
CA PRO A 12 -0.46 -4.79 -4.54
C PRO A 12 -1.63 -4.81 -5.54
N THR A 13 -1.43 -4.29 -6.76
CA THR A 13 -2.48 -4.25 -7.79
C THR A 13 -2.88 -5.65 -8.26
N ALA A 14 -1.89 -6.51 -8.54
CA ALA A 14 -2.15 -7.88 -8.96
C ALA A 14 -2.77 -8.69 -7.82
N ARG A 15 -2.25 -8.55 -6.59
CA ARG A 15 -2.81 -9.23 -5.42
C ARG A 15 -4.27 -8.83 -5.18
N ALA A 16 -4.59 -7.55 -5.19
CA ALA A 16 -5.97 -7.09 -5.04
C ALA A 16 -6.89 -7.61 -6.15
N ALA A 17 -6.39 -7.71 -7.40
CA ALA A 17 -7.18 -8.28 -8.50
C ALA A 17 -7.47 -9.77 -8.30
N ILE A 18 -6.52 -10.53 -7.76
CA ILE A 18 -6.68 -11.96 -7.44
C ILE A 18 -7.67 -12.15 -6.29
N GLU A 19 -7.56 -11.39 -5.21
CA GLU A 19 -8.49 -11.48 -4.07
C GLU A 19 -9.93 -11.15 -4.49
N ILE A 20 -10.10 -10.09 -5.30
CA ILE A 20 -11.42 -9.74 -5.84
C ILE A 20 -11.93 -10.83 -6.79
N ALA A 21 -11.06 -11.47 -7.58
CA ALA A 21 -11.47 -12.58 -8.44
C ALA A 21 -11.97 -13.76 -7.62
N ALA A 22 -11.28 -14.10 -6.52
CA ALA A 22 -11.70 -15.13 -5.58
C ALA A 22 -13.06 -14.81 -4.92
N ALA A 23 -13.22 -13.56 -4.44
CA ALA A 23 -14.47 -13.12 -3.82
C ALA A 23 -15.66 -13.13 -4.81
N LEU A 24 -15.42 -12.76 -6.08
CA LEU A 24 -16.43 -12.87 -7.14
C LEU A 24 -16.82 -14.32 -7.40
N GLY A 25 -15.83 -15.23 -7.47
CA GLY A 25 -16.07 -16.67 -7.62
C GLY A 25 -16.91 -17.24 -6.48
N ALA A 26 -16.59 -16.88 -5.23
CA ALA A 26 -17.36 -17.25 -4.05
C ALA A 26 -18.80 -16.70 -4.06
N ALA A 27 -19.03 -15.55 -4.71
CA ALA A 27 -20.35 -14.97 -4.94
C ALA A 27 -21.08 -15.53 -6.19
N GLY A 28 -20.54 -16.57 -6.84
CA GLY A 28 -21.13 -17.21 -8.02
C GLY A 28 -20.93 -16.43 -9.33
N ALA A 29 -20.02 -15.44 -9.35
CA ALA A 29 -19.73 -14.63 -10.52
C ALA A 29 -18.42 -15.07 -11.20
N ARG A 30 -18.41 -15.06 -12.54
CA ARG A 30 -17.20 -15.34 -13.31
C ARG A 30 -16.27 -14.11 -13.31
N ALA A 31 -15.04 -14.30 -12.85
CA ALA A 31 -14.01 -13.26 -12.75
C ALA A 31 -12.94 -13.43 -13.83
N LEU A 32 -12.84 -12.47 -14.75
CA LEU A 32 -11.83 -12.42 -15.81
C LEU A 32 -10.78 -11.36 -15.45
N VAL A 33 -9.49 -11.68 -15.63
CA VAL A 33 -8.39 -10.74 -15.44
C VAL A 33 -7.59 -10.63 -16.74
N ALA A 34 -7.78 -9.50 -17.45
CA ALA A 34 -7.10 -9.21 -18.71
C ALA A 34 -5.79 -8.46 -18.44
N CYS A 35 -4.66 -9.04 -18.82
CA CYS A 35 -3.34 -8.44 -18.64
C CYS A 35 -2.25 -9.09 -19.51
N ALA A 36 -1.02 -8.56 -19.42
CA ALA A 36 0.13 -9.08 -20.15
C ALA A 36 0.75 -10.36 -19.56
N GLY A 37 0.07 -10.99 -18.57
CA GLY A 37 0.61 -12.14 -17.84
C GLY A 37 1.52 -11.74 -16.67
N GLY A 38 2.14 -12.75 -16.02
CA GLY A 38 3.07 -12.56 -14.92
C GLY A 38 3.17 -13.76 -13.98
N ARG A 39 4.02 -13.65 -12.94
CA ARG A 39 4.35 -14.76 -12.03
C ARG A 39 3.16 -15.27 -11.19
N MET A 40 2.12 -14.45 -11.01
CA MET A 40 0.96 -14.79 -10.19
C MET A 40 -0.21 -15.38 -10.99
N GLU A 41 -0.02 -15.80 -12.25
CA GLU A 41 -1.07 -16.44 -13.06
C GLU A 41 -1.60 -17.72 -12.41
N GLY A 42 -0.69 -18.56 -11.90
CA GLY A 42 -1.07 -19.79 -11.21
C GLY A 42 -1.89 -19.54 -9.94
N GLU A 43 -1.56 -18.48 -9.18
CA GLU A 43 -2.32 -18.08 -8.00
C GLU A 43 -3.73 -17.59 -8.38
N LEU A 44 -3.85 -16.80 -9.46
CA LEU A 44 -5.15 -16.37 -9.97
C LEU A 44 -6.04 -17.56 -10.32
N GLN A 45 -5.49 -18.53 -11.07
CA GLN A 45 -6.22 -19.73 -11.49
C GLN A 45 -6.61 -20.59 -10.29
N ALA A 46 -5.69 -20.80 -9.35
CA ALA A 46 -5.95 -21.56 -8.12
C ALA A 46 -7.09 -20.96 -7.27
N LYS A 47 -7.25 -19.64 -7.33
CA LYS A 47 -8.35 -18.90 -6.67
C LYS A 47 -9.60 -18.73 -7.54
N GLY A 48 -9.71 -19.47 -8.66
CA GLY A 48 -10.89 -19.50 -9.53
C GLY A 48 -11.03 -18.33 -10.50
N GLY A 49 -10.03 -17.46 -10.62
CA GLY A 49 -10.00 -16.40 -11.61
C GLY A 49 -9.54 -16.90 -12.98
N VAL A 50 -10.04 -16.29 -14.04
CA VAL A 50 -9.70 -16.63 -15.43
C VAL A 50 -8.72 -15.62 -15.99
N PHE A 51 -7.52 -16.07 -16.33
CA PHE A 51 -6.53 -15.23 -17.03
C PHE A 51 -6.92 -15.05 -18.51
N VAL A 52 -6.88 -13.81 -18.99
CA VAL A 52 -7.13 -13.46 -20.39
C VAL A 52 -5.92 -12.67 -20.90
N PRO A 53 -5.19 -13.20 -21.90
CA PRO A 53 -4.06 -12.48 -22.50
C PRO A 53 -4.51 -11.17 -23.13
N PHE A 54 -3.91 -10.05 -22.72
CA PHE A 54 -4.22 -8.73 -23.25
C PHE A 54 -2.96 -7.85 -23.30
N PRO A 55 -2.69 -7.08 -24.40
CA PRO A 55 -1.52 -6.25 -24.53
C PRO A 55 -1.59 -4.97 -23.69
N SER A 56 -1.65 -5.14 -22.37
CA SER A 56 -1.90 -4.10 -21.35
C SER A 56 -0.70 -3.16 -21.12
N ARG A 57 0.51 -3.52 -21.54
CA ARG A 57 1.75 -2.71 -21.34
C ARG A 57 2.03 -1.73 -22.47
N THR A 58 1.12 -1.59 -23.44
CA THR A 58 1.29 -0.73 -24.61
C THR A 58 1.21 0.76 -24.24
N LYS A 59 2.17 1.55 -24.70
CA LYS A 59 2.25 3.01 -24.46
C LYS A 59 2.02 3.83 -25.75
N SER A 60 2.07 3.23 -26.93
CA SER A 60 1.85 3.90 -28.21
C SER A 60 0.38 4.31 -28.36
N PRO A 61 0.07 5.56 -28.73
CA PRO A 61 -1.31 6.03 -28.96
C PRO A 61 -2.08 5.20 -29.99
N LEU A 62 -1.44 4.82 -31.10
CA LEU A 62 -2.05 3.99 -32.13
C LEU A 62 -2.41 2.60 -31.59
N ALA A 63 -1.50 1.97 -30.86
CA ALA A 63 -1.75 0.66 -30.27
C ALA A 63 -2.78 0.75 -29.14
N MET A 64 -2.86 1.86 -28.41
CA MET A 64 -3.96 2.11 -27.44
C MET A 64 -5.31 2.20 -28.15
N ALA A 65 -5.40 2.89 -29.31
CA ALA A 65 -6.63 2.95 -30.10
C ALA A 65 -7.06 1.57 -30.63
N LEU A 66 -6.11 0.75 -31.08
CA LEU A 66 -6.38 -0.65 -31.45
C LEU A 66 -6.86 -1.49 -30.25
N ASN A 67 -6.28 -1.25 -29.09
CA ASN A 67 -6.67 -1.94 -27.85
C ASN A 67 -8.09 -1.57 -27.40
N VAL A 68 -8.62 -0.38 -27.72
CA VAL A 68 -10.03 -0.04 -27.49
C VAL A 68 -10.95 -1.04 -28.21
N ARG A 69 -10.69 -1.29 -29.50
CA ARG A 69 -11.49 -2.24 -30.31
C ARG A 69 -11.32 -3.68 -29.83
N ARG A 70 -10.07 -4.08 -29.48
CA ARG A 70 -9.79 -5.42 -28.94
C ARG A 70 -10.54 -5.64 -27.63
N LEU A 71 -10.50 -4.66 -26.74
CA LEU A 71 -11.19 -4.73 -25.46
C LEU A 71 -12.71 -4.74 -25.62
N ALA A 72 -13.28 -3.94 -26.52
CA ALA A 72 -14.72 -3.95 -26.82
C ALA A 72 -15.18 -5.33 -27.32
N ARG A 73 -14.38 -5.97 -28.20
CA ARG A 73 -14.67 -7.34 -28.65
C ARG A 73 -14.59 -8.35 -27.52
N LEU A 74 -13.59 -8.22 -26.62
CA LEU A 74 -13.46 -9.10 -25.46
C LEU A 74 -14.65 -8.93 -24.51
N ILE A 75 -15.06 -7.69 -24.21
CA ILE A 75 -16.24 -7.40 -23.38
C ILE A 75 -17.48 -8.08 -23.95
N ALA A 76 -17.72 -7.97 -25.28
CA ALA A 76 -18.87 -8.55 -25.94
C ALA A 76 -18.81 -10.11 -25.98
N ALA A 77 -17.63 -10.66 -26.31
CA ALA A 77 -17.44 -12.11 -26.40
C ALA A 77 -17.61 -12.81 -25.04
N GLU A 78 -17.19 -12.18 -23.97
CA GLU A 78 -17.26 -12.72 -22.61
C GLU A 78 -18.53 -12.30 -21.86
N ASN A 79 -19.42 -11.52 -22.49
CA ASN A 79 -20.62 -10.95 -21.89
C ASN A 79 -20.31 -10.28 -20.53
N ALA A 80 -19.30 -9.44 -20.50
CA ALA A 80 -18.86 -8.82 -19.25
C ALA A 80 -19.82 -7.73 -18.78
N ASP A 81 -20.44 -7.90 -17.64
CA ASP A 81 -21.40 -6.94 -17.05
C ASP A 81 -20.74 -5.67 -16.52
N ILE A 82 -19.47 -5.77 -16.07
CA ILE A 82 -18.71 -4.66 -15.50
C ILE A 82 -17.25 -4.79 -15.94
N VAL A 83 -16.63 -3.63 -16.24
CA VAL A 83 -15.21 -3.49 -16.50
C VAL A 83 -14.57 -2.67 -15.39
N HIS A 84 -13.53 -3.21 -14.74
CA HIS A 84 -12.78 -2.51 -13.70
C HIS A 84 -11.31 -2.34 -14.10
N VAL A 85 -10.81 -1.10 -14.10
CA VAL A 85 -9.42 -0.77 -14.43
C VAL A 85 -8.66 -0.22 -13.22
N ARG A 86 -7.40 -0.67 -13.07
CA ARG A 86 -6.48 -0.24 -12.00
C ARG A 86 -5.18 0.37 -12.55
N SER A 87 -5.24 1.00 -13.72
CA SER A 87 -4.06 1.57 -14.39
C SER A 87 -4.40 2.82 -15.16
N ARG A 88 -3.58 3.86 -15.00
CA ARG A 88 -3.73 5.13 -15.72
C ARG A 88 -3.72 4.98 -17.25
N ALA A 89 -2.77 4.19 -17.75
CA ALA A 89 -2.64 3.95 -19.19
C ALA A 89 -3.84 3.19 -19.76
N LEU A 90 -4.33 2.20 -19.01
CA LEU A 90 -5.47 1.37 -19.43
C LEU A 90 -6.83 2.06 -19.25
N ALA A 91 -6.90 3.13 -18.42
CA ALA A 91 -8.16 3.82 -18.15
C ALA A 91 -8.79 4.42 -19.42
N TRP A 92 -7.99 5.00 -20.30
CA TRP A 92 -8.48 5.53 -21.57
C TRP A 92 -8.91 4.43 -22.55
N VAL A 93 -8.21 3.32 -22.58
CA VAL A 93 -8.57 2.14 -23.38
C VAL A 93 -9.90 1.56 -22.90
N ALA A 94 -10.00 1.36 -21.57
CA ALA A 94 -11.22 0.83 -20.96
C ALA A 94 -12.40 1.80 -21.13
N TYR A 95 -12.21 3.09 -20.92
CA TYR A 95 -13.23 4.10 -21.15
C TYR A 95 -13.77 4.07 -22.58
N GLY A 96 -12.88 4.05 -23.60
CA GLY A 96 -13.30 3.94 -25.00
C GLY A 96 -14.08 2.65 -25.30
N ALA A 97 -13.60 1.52 -24.79
CA ALA A 97 -14.24 0.22 -25.01
C ALA A 97 -15.62 0.13 -24.34
N THR A 98 -15.74 0.59 -23.09
CA THR A 98 -17.01 0.55 -22.35
C THR A 98 -18.06 1.50 -22.91
N ARG A 99 -17.65 2.63 -23.51
CA ARG A 99 -18.58 3.50 -24.27
C ARG A 99 -19.11 2.83 -25.53
N LEU A 100 -18.28 2.04 -26.23
CA LEU A 100 -18.72 1.28 -27.41
C LEU A 100 -19.69 0.15 -27.07
N THR A 101 -19.46 -0.52 -25.94
CA THR A 101 -20.26 -1.68 -25.51
C THR A 101 -21.39 -1.33 -24.53
N LYS A 102 -21.46 -0.08 -24.08
CA LYS A 102 -22.39 0.40 -23.04
C LYS A 102 -22.26 -0.38 -21.72
N THR A 103 -21.06 -0.92 -21.43
CA THR A 103 -20.80 -1.69 -20.23
C THR A 103 -20.41 -0.76 -19.08
N PRO A 104 -20.94 -0.95 -17.86
CA PRO A 104 -20.55 -0.23 -16.66
C PRO A 104 -19.06 -0.23 -16.40
N PHE A 105 -18.49 0.93 -16.02
CA PHE A 105 -17.06 1.16 -15.90
C PHE A 105 -16.66 1.61 -14.51
N VAL A 106 -15.83 0.81 -13.84
CA VAL A 106 -15.27 1.09 -12.51
C VAL A 106 -13.77 1.36 -12.62
N THR A 107 -13.28 2.30 -11.85
CA THR A 107 -11.86 2.65 -11.82
C THR A 107 -11.33 2.64 -10.39
N THR A 108 -10.06 2.25 -10.20
CA THR A 108 -9.33 2.51 -8.95
C THR A 108 -8.18 3.47 -9.23
N PHE A 109 -8.10 4.54 -8.46
CA PHE A 109 -6.93 5.42 -8.48
C PHE A 109 -5.75 4.69 -7.82
N PRO A 110 -4.59 4.62 -8.49
CA PRO A 110 -3.42 3.95 -7.93
C PRO A 110 -2.81 4.77 -6.79
N SER A 111 -2.27 4.09 -5.80
CA SER A 111 -1.47 4.68 -4.74
C SER A 111 -0.38 5.60 -5.32
N GLY A 112 -0.16 6.74 -4.68
CA GLY A 112 0.85 7.70 -5.12
C GLY A 112 0.39 8.67 -6.20
N TYR A 113 -0.94 8.86 -6.36
CA TYR A 113 -1.46 9.92 -7.20
C TYR A 113 -1.08 11.29 -6.60
N GLN A 114 -0.32 12.06 -7.37
CA GLN A 114 0.01 13.45 -7.09
C GLN A 114 -0.32 14.25 -8.35
N GLY A 115 -1.26 15.16 -8.26
CA GLY A 115 -1.69 16.01 -9.39
C GLY A 115 -0.68 17.13 -9.62
N SER A 116 0.52 16.83 -10.12
CA SER A 116 1.65 17.75 -10.12
C SER A 116 1.70 18.72 -11.30
N ASN A 117 1.03 18.42 -12.42
CA ASN A 117 1.01 19.32 -13.59
C ASN A 117 -0.23 19.08 -14.46
N PRO A 118 -0.63 20.05 -15.34
CA PRO A 118 -1.83 19.95 -16.19
C PRO A 118 -1.84 18.73 -17.11
N THR A 119 -0.70 18.34 -17.67
CA THR A 119 -0.58 17.18 -18.57
C THR A 119 -0.85 15.89 -17.82
N ALA A 120 -0.26 15.73 -16.62
CA ALA A 120 -0.51 14.59 -15.76
C ALA A 120 -1.96 14.54 -15.29
N LEU A 121 -2.57 15.68 -14.94
CA LEU A 121 -4.00 15.77 -14.59
C LEU A 121 -4.87 15.30 -15.75
N ARG A 122 -4.62 15.77 -16.98
CA ARG A 122 -5.36 15.36 -18.18
C ARG A 122 -5.21 13.87 -18.44
N TYR A 123 -4.00 13.34 -18.33
CA TYR A 123 -3.74 11.91 -18.51
C TYR A 123 -4.48 11.06 -17.46
N ASN A 124 -4.44 11.48 -16.20
CA ASN A 124 -5.08 10.78 -15.09
C ASN A 124 -6.60 10.93 -15.08
N SER A 125 -7.16 11.92 -15.79
CA SER A 125 -8.62 12.12 -15.85
C SER A 125 -9.38 10.94 -16.45
N GLY A 126 -8.71 10.04 -17.19
CA GLY A 126 -9.30 8.77 -17.61
C GLY A 126 -9.80 7.90 -16.45
N LEU A 127 -9.09 7.92 -15.30
CA LEU A 127 -9.55 7.23 -14.09
C LEU A 127 -10.75 7.92 -13.41
N ALA A 128 -10.92 9.23 -13.62
CA ALA A 128 -12.07 9.97 -13.09
C ALA A 128 -13.36 9.78 -13.90
N ARG A 129 -13.33 9.02 -14.99
CA ARG A 129 -14.45 8.77 -15.89
C ARG A 129 -15.25 7.52 -15.58
N GLY A 130 -14.91 6.81 -14.53
CA GLY A 130 -15.66 5.66 -14.04
C GLY A 130 -17.11 6.05 -13.67
N ASP A 131 -18.01 5.09 -13.76
CA ASP A 131 -19.35 5.18 -13.18
C ASP A 131 -19.28 5.04 -11.66
N ALA A 132 -18.26 4.30 -11.15
CA ALA A 132 -17.72 4.42 -9.80
C ALA A 132 -16.20 4.60 -9.86
N VAL A 133 -15.69 5.43 -8.94
CA VAL A 133 -14.26 5.77 -8.79
C VAL A 133 -13.80 5.35 -7.41
N LEU A 134 -12.99 4.30 -7.33
CA LEU A 134 -12.50 3.77 -6.06
C LEU A 134 -11.23 4.49 -5.63
N ALA A 135 -11.21 4.97 -4.39
CA ALA A 135 -10.05 5.58 -3.73
C ALA A 135 -9.60 4.69 -2.57
N ASP A 136 -8.30 4.55 -2.38
CA ASP A 136 -7.70 3.70 -1.34
C ASP A 136 -7.73 4.32 0.07
N SER A 137 -8.12 5.60 0.19
CA SER A 137 -8.26 6.33 1.45
C SER A 137 -9.17 7.55 1.30
N ASN A 138 -9.64 8.11 2.40
CA ASN A 138 -10.35 9.40 2.42
C ASN A 138 -9.45 10.53 1.93
N PHE A 139 -8.15 10.48 2.26
CA PHE A 139 -7.16 11.42 1.73
C PHE A 139 -7.15 11.40 0.19
N THR A 140 -7.07 10.22 -0.40
CA THR A 140 -7.09 10.06 -1.86
C THR A 140 -8.45 10.49 -2.46
N ALA A 141 -9.55 10.16 -1.80
CA ALA A 141 -10.89 10.58 -2.21
C ALA A 141 -11.03 12.11 -2.27
N ALA A 142 -10.58 12.80 -1.23
CA ALA A 142 -10.58 14.27 -1.18
C ALA A 142 -9.68 14.87 -2.28
N LEU A 143 -8.51 14.27 -2.53
CA LEU A 143 -7.61 14.72 -3.59
C LEU A 143 -8.24 14.54 -4.98
N ILE A 144 -8.88 13.41 -5.25
CA ILE A 144 -9.60 13.16 -6.53
C ILE A 144 -10.74 14.15 -6.69
N ALA A 145 -11.56 14.36 -5.66
CA ALA A 145 -12.68 15.31 -5.70
C ALA A 145 -12.21 16.74 -6.00
N LYS A 146 -11.07 17.15 -5.42
CA LYS A 146 -10.46 18.46 -5.67
C LYS A 146 -9.92 18.60 -7.09
N LEU A 147 -9.22 17.59 -7.60
CA LEU A 147 -8.52 17.66 -8.89
C LEU A 147 -9.38 17.25 -10.08
N HIS A 148 -10.41 16.44 -9.85
CA HIS A 148 -11.33 15.90 -10.85
C HIS A 148 -12.78 16.07 -10.40
N PHE A 149 -13.21 17.30 -10.18
CA PHE A 149 -14.54 17.67 -9.65
C PHE A 149 -15.73 16.86 -10.25
N PRO A 150 -15.77 16.53 -11.56
CA PRO A 150 -16.86 15.72 -12.11
C PRO A 150 -16.96 14.30 -11.54
N ALA A 151 -15.91 13.82 -10.88
CA ALA A 151 -15.91 12.51 -10.22
C ALA A 151 -16.45 12.54 -8.79
N ALA A 152 -16.59 13.71 -8.15
CA ALA A 152 -16.85 13.83 -6.71
C ALA A 152 -18.05 13.00 -6.21
N GLY A 153 -19.16 12.98 -6.94
CA GLY A 153 -20.35 12.18 -6.58
C GLY A 153 -20.24 10.67 -6.82
N LYS A 154 -19.16 10.22 -7.45
CA LYS A 154 -18.95 8.82 -7.84
C LYS A 154 -17.83 8.15 -7.06
N ILE A 155 -17.17 8.89 -6.16
CA ILE A 155 -16.06 8.37 -5.38
C ILE A 155 -16.59 7.45 -4.28
N ARG A 156 -15.95 6.28 -4.14
CA ARG A 156 -16.14 5.33 -3.05
C ARG A 156 -14.78 5.04 -2.43
N VAL A 157 -14.68 5.12 -1.11
CA VAL A 157 -13.46 4.73 -0.40
C VAL A 157 -13.47 3.22 -0.21
N VAL A 158 -12.44 2.58 -0.73
CA VAL A 158 -12.19 1.14 -0.59
C VAL A 158 -10.74 0.98 -0.17
N HIS A 159 -10.51 0.84 1.12
CA HIS A 159 -9.17 0.66 1.66
C HIS A 159 -8.51 -0.59 1.09
N GLN A 160 -7.19 -0.55 0.90
CA GLN A 160 -6.45 -1.74 0.50
C GLN A 160 -6.44 -2.77 1.62
N GLY A 161 -6.62 -4.04 1.24
CA GLY A 161 -6.55 -5.15 2.17
C GLY A 161 -5.11 -5.66 2.36
N VAL A 162 -4.74 -5.97 3.60
CA VAL A 162 -3.54 -6.74 3.91
C VAL A 162 -3.85 -8.23 3.84
N ASP A 163 -2.94 -8.99 3.24
CA ASP A 163 -3.01 -10.45 3.20
C ASP A 163 -2.66 -11.01 4.59
N ARG A 164 -3.66 -11.41 5.35
CA ARG A 164 -3.53 -11.97 6.69
C ARG A 164 -2.94 -13.38 6.72
N GLN A 165 -2.90 -14.09 5.60
CA GLN A 165 -2.19 -15.37 5.52
C GLN A 165 -0.66 -15.18 5.48
N VAL A 166 -0.22 -14.00 5.02
CA VAL A 166 1.20 -13.61 4.93
C VAL A 166 1.61 -12.77 6.13
N PHE A 167 0.80 -11.75 6.47
CA PHE A 167 1.08 -10.80 7.55
C PHE A 167 0.32 -11.16 8.83
N THR A 168 0.66 -12.30 9.41
CA THR A 168 0.26 -12.71 10.76
C THR A 168 1.47 -13.33 11.48
N PRO A 169 1.66 -13.11 12.79
CA PRO A 169 2.76 -13.71 13.54
C PRO A 169 2.85 -15.21 13.37
N ASP A 170 1.72 -15.90 13.32
CA ASP A 170 1.64 -17.37 13.23
C ASP A 170 2.13 -17.92 11.87
N ALA A 171 2.13 -17.12 10.82
CA ALA A 171 2.65 -17.51 9.50
C ALA A 171 4.19 -17.39 9.39
N VAL A 172 4.86 -16.86 10.42
CA VAL A 172 6.30 -16.60 10.40
C VAL A 172 7.03 -17.54 11.33
N ALA A 173 7.68 -18.55 10.76
CA ALA A 173 8.50 -19.46 11.56
C ALA A 173 9.61 -18.71 12.31
N PRO A 174 9.90 -19.05 13.59
CA PRO A 174 10.94 -18.39 14.39
C PRO A 174 12.31 -18.35 13.71
N ALA A 175 12.65 -19.37 12.91
CA ALA A 175 13.89 -19.43 12.15
C ALA A 175 14.02 -18.28 11.13
N ARG A 176 12.93 -17.82 10.52
CA ARG A 176 12.92 -16.67 9.59
C ARG A 176 13.22 -15.37 10.31
N VAL A 177 12.65 -15.16 11.50
CA VAL A 177 12.95 -14.00 12.37
C VAL A 177 14.42 -14.01 12.78
N GLN A 178 14.94 -15.16 13.21
CA GLN A 178 16.35 -15.30 13.58
C GLN A 178 17.29 -15.09 12.37
N ALA A 179 16.89 -15.52 11.18
CA ALA A 179 17.66 -15.28 9.95
C ALA A 179 17.74 -13.77 9.63
N ALA A 180 16.65 -13.02 9.76
CA ALA A 180 16.63 -11.56 9.60
C ALA A 180 17.57 -10.89 10.62
N ARG A 181 17.48 -11.23 11.90
CA ARG A 181 18.34 -10.68 12.96
C ARG A 181 19.82 -10.97 12.70
N ARG A 182 20.17 -12.21 12.32
CA ARG A 182 21.56 -12.58 11.97
C ARG A 182 22.07 -11.81 10.75
N HIS A 183 21.25 -11.67 9.71
CA HIS A 183 21.59 -10.89 8.51
C HIS A 183 21.95 -9.44 8.85
N TRP A 184 21.22 -8.85 9.77
CA TRP A 184 21.43 -7.47 10.23
C TRP A 184 22.47 -7.35 11.35
N LYS A 185 23.08 -8.46 11.79
CA LYS A 185 24.05 -8.51 12.89
C LYS A 185 23.49 -7.91 14.20
N VAL A 186 22.22 -8.19 14.50
CA VAL A 186 21.52 -7.70 15.70
C VAL A 186 21.66 -8.75 16.81
N ALA A 187 22.22 -8.35 17.94
CA ALA A 187 22.36 -9.22 19.11
C ALA A 187 20.98 -9.56 19.73
N PRO A 188 20.86 -10.70 20.47
CA PRO A 188 19.58 -11.12 21.05
C PRO A 188 18.89 -10.07 21.93
N HIS A 189 19.68 -9.30 22.69
CA HIS A 189 19.20 -8.26 23.60
C HIS A 189 18.93 -6.90 22.92
N GLU A 190 19.40 -6.70 21.70
CA GLU A 190 19.19 -5.43 20.99
C GLU A 190 17.79 -5.34 20.42
N ARG A 191 17.20 -4.16 20.51
CA ARG A 191 15.89 -3.80 19.92
C ARG A 191 16.06 -3.23 18.53
N ILE A 192 15.07 -3.45 17.67
CA ILE A 192 15.14 -3.03 16.28
C ILE A 192 14.12 -1.92 16.03
N VAL A 193 14.56 -0.78 15.52
CA VAL A 193 13.73 0.24 14.89
C VAL A 193 13.84 0.06 13.38
N LEU A 194 12.75 -0.35 12.73
CA LEU A 194 12.71 -0.70 11.31
C LEU A 194 12.03 0.40 10.49
N LEU A 195 12.71 0.90 9.48
CA LEU A 195 12.09 1.67 8.38
C LEU A 195 11.96 0.76 7.17
N ALA A 196 10.73 0.39 6.82
CA ALA A 196 10.42 -0.41 5.64
C ALA A 196 9.88 0.52 4.53
N ALA A 197 10.76 1.04 3.70
CA ALA A 197 10.38 1.98 2.64
C ALA A 197 11.37 1.92 1.48
N ARG A 198 10.84 2.10 0.26
CA ARG A 198 11.70 2.26 -0.93
C ARG A 198 12.58 3.49 -0.77
N THR A 199 13.82 3.42 -1.29
CA THR A 199 14.72 4.56 -1.36
C THR A 199 14.24 5.53 -2.44
N ARG A 200 13.43 6.49 -2.03
CA ARG A 200 12.91 7.56 -2.89
C ARG A 200 12.74 8.86 -2.09
N PRO A 201 12.70 10.04 -2.74
CA PRO A 201 12.37 11.29 -2.07
C PRO A 201 11.07 11.16 -1.27
N GLY A 202 10.97 11.85 -0.17
CA GLY A 202 9.78 11.86 0.68
C GLY A 202 9.56 10.60 1.53
N SER A 203 10.46 9.59 1.52
CA SER A 203 10.31 8.39 2.36
C SER A 203 10.78 8.56 3.81
N GLY A 204 11.45 9.70 4.12
CA GLY A 204 11.80 10.06 5.49
C GLY A 204 13.08 9.43 6.04
N HIS A 205 13.94 8.85 5.18
CA HIS A 205 15.22 8.27 5.62
C HIS A 205 16.08 9.25 6.42
N LYS A 206 16.20 10.51 5.96
CA LYS A 206 16.96 11.56 6.66
C LYS A 206 16.39 11.86 8.04
N ILE A 207 15.08 11.93 8.16
CA ILE A 207 14.40 12.21 9.44
C ILE A 207 14.70 11.10 10.46
N LEU A 208 14.70 9.83 10.02
CA LEU A 208 15.09 8.74 10.92
C LEU A 208 16.58 8.78 11.29
N ILE A 209 17.48 9.17 10.37
CA ILE A 209 18.92 9.31 10.65
C ILE A 209 19.14 10.42 11.69
N GLU A 210 18.53 11.58 11.51
CA GLU A 210 18.59 12.69 12.45
C GLU A 210 18.01 12.29 13.83
N ALA A 211 16.86 11.62 13.87
CA ALA A 211 16.25 11.10 15.10
C ALA A 211 17.17 10.09 15.81
N ALA A 212 17.80 9.19 15.06
CA ALA A 212 18.76 8.22 15.60
C ALA A 212 19.99 8.91 16.17
N GLY A 213 20.49 9.98 15.53
CA GLY A 213 21.57 10.82 16.03
C GLY A 213 21.22 11.49 17.36
N LEU A 214 20.01 12.06 17.48
CA LEU A 214 19.50 12.62 18.74
C LEU A 214 19.45 11.56 19.84
N LEU A 215 18.91 10.38 19.55
CA LEU A 215 18.81 9.27 20.51
C LEU A 215 20.18 8.72 20.94
N SER A 216 21.11 8.62 20.00
CA SER A 216 22.49 8.21 20.30
C SER A 216 23.18 9.21 21.25
N ARG A 217 23.06 10.51 20.97
CA ARG A 217 23.61 11.57 21.84
C ARG A 217 22.93 11.63 23.21
N SER A 218 21.68 11.21 23.33
CA SER A 218 20.98 11.10 24.63
C SER A 218 21.35 9.85 25.42
N GLY A 219 22.25 9.01 24.92
CA GLY A 219 22.72 7.81 25.61
C GLY A 219 21.82 6.56 25.38
N LEU A 220 20.93 6.56 24.40
CA LEU A 220 20.12 5.37 24.07
C LEU A 220 21.04 4.26 23.56
N ALA A 221 21.09 3.14 24.30
CA ALA A 221 21.89 1.97 23.97
C ALA A 221 21.03 0.73 23.68
N GLY A 222 21.63 -0.29 23.07
CA GLY A 222 20.94 -1.57 22.80
C GLY A 222 19.84 -1.46 21.74
N VAL A 223 19.95 -0.51 20.81
CA VAL A 223 19.02 -0.31 19.70
C VAL A 223 19.75 -0.32 18.36
N LYS A 224 19.23 -1.06 17.40
CA LYS A 224 19.67 -1.04 16.00
C LYS A 224 18.60 -0.43 15.11
N PHE A 225 19.03 0.42 14.19
CA PHE A 225 18.16 1.03 13.18
C PHE A 225 18.38 0.32 11.85
N ILE A 226 17.31 -0.25 11.30
CA ILE A 226 17.36 -1.02 10.04
C ILE A 226 16.59 -0.25 8.97
N LEU A 227 17.28 0.11 7.90
CA LEU A 227 16.68 0.70 6.70
C LEU A 227 16.49 -0.42 5.67
N ALA A 228 15.30 -1.05 5.68
CA ALA A 228 14.95 -2.10 4.73
C ALA A 228 14.32 -1.47 3.48
N CYS A 229 15.09 -1.42 2.39
CA CYS A 229 14.67 -0.80 1.13
C CYS A 229 15.12 -1.64 -0.07
N ASP A 230 14.38 -1.50 -1.19
CA ASP A 230 14.88 -2.00 -2.46
C ASP A 230 16.18 -1.28 -2.79
N ARG A 231 17.23 -2.02 -3.09
CA ARG A 231 18.49 -1.42 -3.54
C ARG A 231 18.34 -0.97 -4.98
N ASP A 232 18.56 0.33 -5.19
CA ASP A 232 18.87 0.90 -6.50
C ASP A 232 20.36 1.27 -6.42
N GLU A 233 21.24 0.38 -6.89
CA GLU A 233 22.67 0.30 -6.51
C GLU A 233 23.50 1.55 -6.85
N ASP A 234 22.96 2.52 -7.57
CA ASP A 234 23.72 3.69 -8.02
C ASP A 234 22.99 5.03 -7.84
N SER A 235 21.99 5.12 -6.98
CA SER A 235 21.26 6.38 -6.84
C SER A 235 22.05 7.42 -6.01
N ALA A 236 22.01 8.67 -6.44
CA ALA A 236 22.56 9.80 -5.67
C ALA A 236 21.91 9.88 -4.27
N LEU A 237 20.67 9.41 -4.14
CA LEU A 237 19.93 9.36 -2.89
C LEU A 237 20.53 8.35 -1.92
N GLU A 238 20.91 7.15 -2.39
CA GLU A 238 21.55 6.13 -1.55
C GLU A 238 22.89 6.60 -1.00
N ARG A 239 23.72 7.18 -1.88
CA ARG A 239 24.99 7.81 -1.43
C ARG A 239 24.74 8.95 -0.44
N GLY A 240 23.62 9.68 -0.59
CA GLY A 240 23.19 10.71 0.35
C GLY A 240 22.83 10.15 1.73
N ILE A 241 22.15 9.00 1.76
CA ILE A 241 21.81 8.28 3.00
C ILE A 241 23.08 7.81 3.71
N ASP A 242 24.02 7.16 2.99
CA ASP A 242 25.27 6.66 3.57
C ASP A 242 26.12 7.79 4.15
N ARG A 243 26.21 8.93 3.44
CA ARG A 243 26.89 10.14 3.95
C ARG A 243 26.22 10.69 5.21
N ALA A 244 24.89 10.72 5.26
CA ALA A 244 24.17 11.19 6.43
C ALA A 244 24.37 10.26 7.64
N ILE A 245 24.37 8.94 7.45
CA ILE A 245 24.67 7.96 8.50
C ILE A 245 26.10 8.18 9.04
N ALA A 246 27.06 8.42 8.14
CA ALA A 246 28.46 8.67 8.54
C ALA A 246 28.62 10.01 9.28
N ALA A 247 27.95 11.06 8.82
CA ALA A 247 28.00 12.38 9.45
C ALA A 247 27.43 12.40 10.87
N GLU A 248 26.42 11.57 11.15
CA GLU A 248 25.84 11.40 12.49
C GLU A 248 26.60 10.36 13.34
N GLY A 249 27.64 9.70 12.81
CA GLY A 249 28.41 8.69 13.54
C GLY A 249 27.65 7.41 13.85
N LEU A 250 26.67 7.03 13.02
CA LEU A 250 25.72 5.95 13.29
C LEU A 250 26.09 4.59 12.66
N GLN A 251 27.29 4.45 12.05
CA GLN A 251 27.68 3.23 11.30
C GLN A 251 27.65 1.96 12.17
N GLY A 252 27.83 2.10 13.49
CA GLY A 252 27.77 0.97 14.44
C GLY A 252 26.35 0.50 14.79
N ILE A 253 25.33 1.36 14.63
CA ILE A 253 23.97 1.10 15.09
C ILE A 253 22.92 1.20 13.98
N MET A 254 23.26 1.72 12.81
CA MET A 254 22.34 1.83 11.66
C MET A 254 22.85 0.99 10.49
N CYS A 255 21.95 0.16 9.93
CA CYS A 255 22.25 -0.73 8.83
C CYS A 255 21.25 -0.52 7.68
N ARG A 256 21.76 -0.32 6.46
CA ARG A 256 20.96 -0.43 5.24
C ARG A 256 20.96 -1.88 4.76
N THR A 257 19.80 -2.38 4.42
CA THR A 257 19.66 -3.71 3.81
C THR A 257 18.87 -3.61 2.50
N GLY A 258 19.10 -4.57 1.59
CA GLY A 258 18.30 -4.72 0.39
C GLY A 258 16.94 -5.34 0.68
N PRO A 259 16.27 -5.89 -0.38
CA PRO A 259 15.02 -6.61 -0.22
C PRO A 259 15.14 -7.69 0.86
N CYS A 260 14.16 -7.78 1.74
CA CYS A 260 14.15 -8.71 2.85
C CYS A 260 12.80 -9.44 2.96
N ASP A 261 12.78 -10.50 3.76
CA ASP A 261 11.56 -11.18 4.17
C ASP A 261 10.73 -10.24 5.05
N MET A 262 9.83 -9.48 4.42
CA MET A 262 9.09 -8.40 5.10
C MET A 262 8.26 -8.90 6.30
N PRO A 263 7.50 -10.01 6.23
CA PRO A 263 6.82 -10.54 7.42
C PRO A 263 7.77 -10.83 8.58
N ALA A 264 8.91 -11.46 8.31
CA ALA A 264 9.91 -11.74 9.34
C ALA A 264 10.58 -10.46 9.86
N ALA A 265 10.84 -9.49 9.00
CA ALA A 265 11.40 -8.19 9.34
C ALA A 265 10.49 -7.40 10.28
N LEU A 266 9.20 -7.33 9.96
CA LEU A 266 8.20 -6.66 10.78
C LEU A 266 8.05 -7.33 12.16
N LEU A 267 8.05 -8.66 12.20
CA LEU A 267 7.95 -9.41 13.47
C LEU A 267 9.23 -9.32 14.30
N ALA A 268 10.40 -9.18 13.66
CA ALA A 268 11.68 -8.98 14.36
C ALA A 268 11.81 -7.58 14.96
N ALA A 269 11.08 -6.59 14.42
CA ALA A 269 11.16 -5.21 14.83
C ALA A 269 10.45 -4.97 16.18
N SER A 270 11.07 -4.14 17.02
CA SER A 270 10.41 -3.60 18.23
C SER A 270 9.49 -2.43 17.88
N ILE A 271 9.83 -1.69 16.82
CA ILE A 271 9.08 -0.55 16.29
C ILE A 271 9.25 -0.50 14.78
N VAL A 272 8.17 -0.22 14.06
CA VAL A 272 8.21 0.18 12.64
C VAL A 272 7.98 1.68 12.56
N VAL A 273 8.83 2.39 11.82
CA VAL A 273 8.71 3.83 11.59
C VAL A 273 8.38 4.13 10.15
N VAL A 274 7.45 5.06 9.94
CA VAL A 274 7.00 5.54 8.63
C VAL A 274 7.10 7.08 8.62
N PRO A 275 8.32 7.66 8.66
CA PRO A 275 8.54 9.09 8.84
C PRO A 275 8.46 9.86 7.52
N ALA A 276 7.45 9.58 6.71
CA ALA A 276 7.28 10.17 5.39
C ALA A 276 7.21 11.70 5.45
N THR A 277 7.89 12.39 4.52
CA THR A 277 7.83 13.85 4.35
C THR A 277 6.97 14.26 3.16
N GLU A 278 6.45 13.28 2.41
CA GLU A 278 5.45 13.45 1.37
C GLU A 278 4.22 12.61 1.66
N ALA A 279 3.04 13.16 1.38
CA ALA A 279 1.78 12.48 1.60
C ALA A 279 1.69 11.16 0.81
N ARG A 280 1.25 10.10 1.47
CA ARG A 280 1.00 8.79 0.87
C ARG A 280 -0.49 8.55 0.77
N ALA A 281 -0.90 7.93 -0.31
CA ALA A 281 -2.29 7.58 -0.57
C ALA A 281 -2.80 6.46 0.35
N PHE A 282 -1.91 5.56 0.77
CA PHE A 282 -2.17 4.50 1.74
C PHE A 282 -0.89 4.17 2.52
N GLY A 283 -1.04 3.58 3.67
CA GLY A 283 0.06 3.27 4.60
C GLY A 283 0.40 1.79 4.67
N ASP A 284 0.73 1.13 3.54
CA ASP A 284 0.98 -0.31 3.49
C ASP A 284 1.89 -0.82 4.61
N ALA A 285 3.05 -0.18 4.83
CA ALA A 285 4.00 -0.60 5.86
C ALA A 285 3.43 -0.47 7.28
N ALA A 286 2.63 0.58 7.54
CA ALA A 286 1.99 0.78 8.83
C ALA A 286 0.90 -0.26 9.08
N VAL A 287 0.08 -0.56 8.08
CA VAL A 287 -0.98 -1.57 8.17
C VAL A 287 -0.38 -2.97 8.33
N GLN A 288 0.65 -3.32 7.55
CA GLN A 288 1.35 -4.59 7.68
C GLN A 288 2.02 -4.78 9.04
N ALA A 289 2.67 -3.73 9.57
CA ALA A 289 3.27 -3.77 10.90
C ALA A 289 2.21 -3.95 12.00
N GLN A 290 1.08 -3.25 11.91
CA GLN A 290 -0.04 -3.42 12.83
C GLN A 290 -0.66 -4.81 12.74
N ALA A 291 -0.77 -5.41 11.56
CA ALA A 291 -1.19 -6.79 11.36
C ALA A 291 -0.28 -7.78 12.10
N MET A 292 1.03 -7.54 12.05
CA MET A 292 2.04 -8.31 12.80
C MET A 292 2.04 -8.01 14.31
N GLY A 293 1.27 -7.02 14.76
CA GLY A 293 1.25 -6.59 16.16
C GLY A 293 2.47 -5.77 16.57
N THR A 294 3.28 -5.31 15.61
CA THR A 294 4.44 -4.48 15.86
C THR A 294 4.02 -3.01 16.01
N PRO A 295 4.44 -2.31 17.07
CA PRO A 295 4.17 -0.89 17.27
C PRO A 295 4.62 -0.04 16.07
N VAL A 296 3.79 0.94 15.70
CA VAL A 296 4.03 1.84 14.57
C VAL A 296 4.13 3.29 15.03
N ILE A 297 5.10 4.00 14.48
CA ILE A 297 5.20 5.46 14.55
C ILE A 297 5.18 5.98 13.11
N ALA A 298 4.21 6.81 12.76
CA ALA A 298 4.07 7.36 11.42
C ALA A 298 4.04 8.90 11.44
N ALA A 299 4.50 9.52 10.36
CA ALA A 299 4.28 10.95 10.17
C ALA A 299 2.79 11.23 9.94
N ASN A 300 2.24 12.24 10.60
CA ASN A 300 0.84 12.67 10.48
C ASN A 300 0.61 13.37 9.13
N LEU A 301 0.59 12.59 8.05
CA LEU A 301 0.56 13.11 6.69
C LEU A 301 -0.14 12.13 5.73
N GLY A 302 -0.95 12.67 4.81
CA GLY A 302 -1.66 11.85 3.84
C GLY A 302 -2.69 10.94 4.50
N ALA A 303 -2.70 9.66 4.15
CA ALA A 303 -3.57 8.66 4.73
C ALA A 303 -3.06 8.04 6.05
N ALA A 304 -1.91 8.47 6.59
CA ALA A 304 -1.39 7.90 7.83
C ALA A 304 -2.37 8.01 9.01
N PRO A 305 -3.11 9.13 9.23
CA PRO A 305 -4.12 9.23 10.29
C PRO A 305 -5.32 8.28 10.12
N GLU A 306 -5.54 7.76 8.92
CA GLU A 306 -6.60 6.77 8.66
C GLU A 306 -6.16 5.36 9.01
N THR A 307 -4.86 5.07 8.87
CA THR A 307 -4.28 3.76 9.09
C THR A 307 -3.69 3.56 10.49
N VAL A 308 -3.30 4.65 11.15
CA VAL A 308 -2.73 4.67 12.51
C VAL A 308 -3.56 5.60 13.37
N LEU A 309 -4.35 5.04 14.27
CA LEU A 309 -5.18 5.83 15.17
C LEU A 309 -4.35 6.31 16.37
N ALA A 310 -4.37 7.63 16.61
CA ALA A 310 -3.67 8.28 17.72
C ALA A 310 -4.42 9.52 18.22
N PRO A 311 -4.23 9.95 19.47
CA PRO A 311 -4.71 11.23 19.93
C PRO A 311 -4.23 12.41 19.06
N PRO A 312 -4.99 13.49 18.90
CA PRO A 312 -6.30 13.75 19.55
C PRO A 312 -7.51 13.17 18.80
N MET A 313 -7.31 12.46 17.67
CA MET A 313 -8.41 11.92 16.86
C MET A 313 -9.15 10.78 17.57
N VAL A 314 -8.46 10.06 18.43
CA VAL A 314 -9.02 9.00 19.27
C VAL A 314 -8.49 9.16 20.68
N GLU A 315 -9.18 8.55 21.65
CA GLU A 315 -8.72 8.44 23.02
C GLU A 315 -7.45 7.59 23.13
N GLU A 316 -6.61 7.85 24.14
CA GLU A 316 -5.40 7.06 24.40
C GLU A 316 -5.68 5.55 24.52
N SER A 317 -6.83 5.21 25.11
CA SER A 317 -7.31 3.82 25.25
C SER A 317 -7.59 3.13 23.91
N SER A 318 -7.83 3.88 22.84
CA SER A 318 -8.14 3.39 21.48
C SER A 318 -6.97 3.52 20.50
N ARG A 319 -5.83 4.05 20.94
CA ARG A 319 -4.62 4.20 20.13
C ARG A 319 -4.17 2.87 19.52
N THR A 320 -3.81 2.87 18.24
CA THR A 320 -3.22 1.73 17.54
C THR A 320 -1.74 1.94 17.17
N GLY A 321 -1.25 3.17 17.26
CA GLY A 321 0.12 3.56 17.01
C GLY A 321 0.37 5.01 17.43
N PHE A 322 1.42 5.61 16.91
CA PHE A 322 1.82 6.98 17.22
C PHE A 322 1.91 7.81 15.94
N LEU A 323 1.46 9.06 16.02
CA LEU A 323 1.60 10.03 14.95
C LEU A 323 2.51 11.16 15.41
N VAL A 324 3.45 11.55 14.54
CA VAL A 324 4.39 12.65 14.78
C VAL A 324 4.28 13.68 13.65
N PRO A 325 4.62 14.96 13.88
CA PRO A 325 4.67 15.97 12.82
C PRO A 325 5.62 15.55 11.69
N PRO A 326 5.23 15.76 10.41
CA PRO A 326 6.09 15.44 9.28
C PRO A 326 7.40 16.26 9.33
N GLY A 327 8.53 15.61 9.08
CA GLY A 327 9.84 16.27 9.07
C GLY A 327 10.43 16.58 10.45
N ASP A 328 9.76 16.25 11.53
CA ASP A 328 10.21 16.51 12.90
C ASP A 328 10.99 15.31 13.46
N ALA A 329 12.33 15.39 13.37
CA ALA A 329 13.22 14.36 13.90
C ALA A 329 13.20 14.28 15.43
N ALA A 330 12.98 15.39 16.12
CA ALA A 330 12.93 15.43 17.59
C ALA A 330 11.66 14.75 18.11
N ALA A 331 10.50 15.05 17.52
CA ALA A 331 9.25 14.36 17.83
C ALA A 331 9.34 12.86 17.52
N LEU A 332 9.98 12.47 16.41
CA LEU A 332 10.21 11.07 16.08
C LEU A 332 11.12 10.39 17.11
N ALA A 333 12.20 11.02 17.53
CA ALA A 333 13.11 10.50 18.55
C ALA A 333 12.37 10.29 19.89
N LEU A 334 11.59 11.28 20.32
CA LEU A 334 10.78 11.18 21.55
C LEU A 334 9.77 10.03 21.46
N ALA A 335 9.06 9.90 20.35
CA ALA A 335 8.11 8.81 20.14
C ALA A 335 8.80 7.42 20.15
N ILE A 336 9.98 7.29 19.53
CA ILE A 336 10.77 6.05 19.57
C ILE A 336 11.15 5.72 21.03
N ALA A 337 11.70 6.68 21.79
CA ALA A 337 12.05 6.48 23.19
C ALA A 337 10.85 6.07 24.02
N THR A 338 9.69 6.75 23.82
CA THR A 338 8.42 6.43 24.50
C THR A 338 7.98 4.99 24.22
N VAL A 339 7.95 4.58 22.95
CA VAL A 339 7.53 3.21 22.58
C VAL A 339 8.51 2.16 23.15
N LEU A 340 9.81 2.45 23.09
CA LEU A 340 10.82 1.55 23.65
C LEU A 340 10.73 1.45 25.19
N SER A 341 10.18 2.43 25.88
CA SER A 341 9.98 2.41 27.34
C SER A 341 8.67 1.74 27.77
N LEU A 342 7.79 1.37 26.84
CA LEU A 342 6.52 0.70 27.17
C LEU A 342 6.80 -0.65 27.86
N GLY A 343 6.16 -0.87 29.01
CA GLY A 343 6.15 -2.18 29.64
C GLY A 343 5.37 -3.23 28.83
N ALA A 344 5.62 -4.49 29.09
CA ALA A 344 5.03 -5.61 28.35
C ALA A 344 3.50 -5.56 28.25
N THR A 345 2.81 -5.18 29.33
CA THR A 345 1.34 -5.05 29.36
C THR A 345 0.84 -3.94 28.44
N ALA A 346 1.48 -2.76 28.47
CA ALA A 346 1.07 -1.63 27.63
C ALA A 346 1.34 -1.93 26.14
N SER A 347 2.50 -2.49 25.84
CA SER A 347 2.86 -2.93 24.49
C SER A 347 1.89 -4.01 23.98
N GLY A 348 1.54 -5.01 24.79
CA GLY A 348 0.57 -6.04 24.43
C GLY A 348 -0.82 -5.50 24.14
N LYS A 349 -1.31 -4.54 24.95
CA LYS A 349 -2.58 -3.86 24.69
C LYS A 349 -2.56 -3.07 23.38
N LEU A 350 -1.46 -2.35 23.10
CA LEU A 350 -1.28 -1.60 21.85
C LEU A 350 -1.31 -2.55 20.65
N SER A 351 -0.54 -3.63 20.71
CA SER A 351 -0.50 -4.68 19.68
C SER A 351 -1.87 -5.29 19.41
N SER A 352 -2.64 -5.61 20.45
CA SER A 352 -3.97 -6.21 20.31
C SER A 352 -4.94 -5.26 19.62
N ARG A 353 -4.93 -3.95 20.00
CA ARG A 353 -5.76 -2.93 19.36
C ARG A 353 -5.38 -2.73 17.88
N ALA A 354 -4.08 -2.66 17.60
CA ALA A 354 -3.56 -2.51 16.25
C ALA A 354 -3.99 -3.66 15.33
N LYS A 355 -3.84 -4.91 15.79
CA LYS A 355 -4.29 -6.10 15.04
C LYS A 355 -5.80 -6.07 14.79
N LYS A 356 -6.60 -5.76 15.81
CA LYS A 356 -8.06 -5.66 15.68
C LYS A 356 -8.48 -4.57 14.68
N HIS A 357 -7.80 -3.43 14.70
CA HIS A 357 -8.06 -2.34 13.75
C HIS A 357 -7.80 -2.78 12.30
N VAL A 358 -6.67 -3.45 12.05
CA VAL A 358 -6.38 -3.99 10.72
C VAL A 358 -7.41 -5.04 10.30
N GLU A 359 -7.78 -5.94 11.19
CA GLU A 359 -8.78 -6.96 10.91
C GLU A 359 -10.13 -6.36 10.50
N THR A 360 -10.55 -5.31 11.19
CA THR A 360 -11.85 -4.67 10.96
C THR A 360 -11.86 -3.78 9.72
N CYS A 361 -10.78 -3.04 9.45
CA CYS A 361 -10.79 -1.97 8.45
C CYS A 361 -9.93 -2.25 7.21
N PHE A 362 -8.91 -3.11 7.33
CA PHE A 362 -7.88 -3.30 6.29
C PHE A 362 -7.64 -4.77 5.96
N SER A 363 -8.60 -5.64 6.20
CA SER A 363 -8.53 -7.03 5.73
C SER A 363 -8.82 -7.15 4.23
N ALA A 364 -8.31 -8.20 3.59
CA ALA A 364 -8.62 -8.49 2.18
C ALA A 364 -10.12 -8.72 1.98
N GLU A 365 -10.76 -9.36 2.96
CA GLU A 365 -12.20 -9.62 2.97
C GLU A 365 -13.00 -8.31 2.98
N HIS A 366 -12.60 -7.34 3.83
CA HIS A 366 -13.25 -6.03 3.88
C HIS A 366 -13.09 -5.26 2.56
N MET A 367 -11.88 -5.24 2.00
CA MET A 367 -11.61 -4.65 0.68
C MET A 367 -12.49 -5.29 -0.41
N CYS A 368 -12.58 -6.62 -0.42
CA CYS A 368 -13.39 -7.35 -1.40
C CYS A 368 -14.88 -7.02 -1.23
N ALA A 369 -15.41 -7.06 -0.01
CA ALA A 369 -16.81 -6.75 0.27
C ALA A 369 -17.18 -5.35 -0.20
N ALA A 370 -16.40 -4.33 0.16
CA ALA A 370 -16.61 -2.95 -0.28
C ALA A 370 -16.48 -2.78 -1.80
N THR A 371 -15.59 -3.54 -2.45
CA THR A 371 -15.45 -3.53 -3.90
C THR A 371 -16.68 -4.15 -4.58
N LEU A 372 -17.16 -5.30 -4.08
CA LEU A 372 -18.34 -5.97 -4.62
C LEU A 372 -19.61 -5.12 -4.43
N GLU A 373 -19.74 -4.42 -3.31
CA GLU A 373 -20.82 -3.46 -3.07
C GLU A 373 -20.80 -2.33 -4.11
N ALA A 374 -19.63 -1.75 -4.38
CA ALA A 374 -19.49 -0.74 -5.41
C ALA A 374 -19.87 -1.26 -6.82
N TYR A 375 -19.58 -2.53 -7.13
CA TYR A 375 -20.02 -3.16 -8.38
C TYR A 375 -21.54 -3.32 -8.43
N ALA A 376 -22.15 -3.75 -7.32
CA ALA A 376 -23.60 -3.89 -7.24
C ALA A 376 -24.34 -2.56 -7.43
N ASP A 377 -23.81 -1.47 -6.86
CA ASP A 377 -24.35 -0.12 -7.02
C ASP A 377 -24.31 0.35 -8.47
N VAL A 378 -23.16 0.17 -9.15
CA VAL A 378 -22.98 0.57 -10.54
C VAL A 378 -23.91 -0.22 -11.47
N ARG A 379 -24.10 -1.51 -11.22
CA ARG A 379 -25.00 -2.37 -11.99
C ARG A 379 -26.45 -1.91 -11.84
N ARG A 380 -26.91 -1.65 -10.61
CA ARG A 380 -28.27 -1.14 -10.34
C ARG A 380 -28.52 0.23 -10.96
N GLY A 381 -27.49 1.10 -11.01
CA GLY A 381 -27.57 2.41 -11.63
C GLY A 381 -27.65 2.38 -13.16
N GLY A 382 -27.09 1.34 -13.79
CA GLY A 382 -27.13 1.13 -15.24
C GLY A 382 -28.43 0.53 -15.78
N GLU A 383 -29.28 0.01 -14.90
CA GLU A 383 -30.61 -0.56 -15.23
C GLU A 383 -31.75 0.49 -15.19
N ARG A 384 -31.43 1.73 -14.80
CA ARG A 384 -32.34 2.89 -14.82
C ARG A 384 -32.07 3.79 -16.02
#